data_76e85e53812d5914c0f33ef4b2233eb3
#
_entry.id   76e85e53812d5914c0f33ef4b2233eb3
#
_cell.length_a   1.000
_cell.length_b   1.000
_cell.length_c   1.000
_cell.angle_alpha   90.00
_cell.angle_beta   90.00
_cell.angle_gamma   90.00
#
_symmetry.space_group_name_H-M   'P 1'
#
loop_
_entity.id
_entity.type
_entity.pdbx_description
1 polymer ?
#
loop_
_entity_poly.entity_id
_entity_poly.type
_entity_poly.pdbx_seq_one_letter_code
_entity_poly.pdbx_strand_id
1 'polypeptide(L)'
;MPNRIWLCGDTHMHSSISDGKYTPDELIEKCQAKGLDWIIITDHNKNAVGEKSYYSENLLVIPGAEYTGRNGHMNIYGSGLPEFDGTRPEKYEQYLSMSALAHSNGCTVSINHPFCSRFGWRMPFEDFPTDCVEIWNMFMHQSNMTCISWWERQILGGRRIAALGGSDYHRDYGTSDMLASPTTFVFAESNSEKDILSALRRGNSFITNSPDASRLVLSYKDCVQGDEIKFVPGMKVNLRAERLRKNMTLRVFNNEKIIYEHRIGSESELDEDISITEKGFVRAQITYRLRGFRKAFFNIKMALWRPKEKNIPYDTAVWCITNPMWVV
;
A
#
# COMPACT_ATOMS: atom_id res chain seq x y z
N MET A 1 -15.39 14.48 18.60
CA MET A 1 -15.13 13.52 17.51
C MET A 1 -14.07 12.54 17.99
N PRO A 2 -14.10 11.27 17.61
CA PRO A 2 -13.00 10.38 17.98
C PRO A 2 -11.68 10.93 17.46
N ASN A 3 -10.66 10.96 18.31
CA ASN A 3 -9.33 11.41 17.92
C ASN A 3 -8.68 10.33 17.07
N ARG A 4 -8.86 10.40 15.74
CA ARG A 4 -8.14 9.53 14.81
C ARG A 4 -6.63 9.80 14.90
N ILE A 5 -5.82 8.76 14.78
CA ILE A 5 -4.36 8.79 14.87
C ILE A 5 -3.72 8.14 13.65
N TRP A 6 -2.51 8.57 13.30
CA TRP A 6 -1.71 7.92 12.26
C TRP A 6 -0.93 6.75 12.85
N LEU A 7 -1.11 5.57 12.25
CA LEU A 7 -0.48 4.31 12.66
C LEU A 7 0.24 3.70 11.46
N CYS A 8 1.47 3.25 11.64
CA CYS A 8 2.27 2.64 10.58
C CYS A 8 2.30 1.12 10.68
N GLY A 9 2.24 0.46 9.53
CA GLY A 9 2.30 -1.00 9.49
C GLY A 9 2.67 -1.56 8.13
N ASP A 10 2.68 -2.88 8.08
CA ASP A 10 2.99 -3.65 6.88
C ASP A 10 1.88 -4.66 6.61
N THR A 11 1.38 -4.66 5.37
CA THR A 11 0.22 -5.46 4.94
C THR A 11 0.59 -6.81 4.34
N HIS A 12 1.89 -7.10 4.14
CA HIS A 12 2.30 -8.27 3.35
C HIS A 12 3.68 -8.76 3.78
N MET A 13 3.73 -9.89 4.47
CA MET A 13 4.96 -10.54 4.91
C MET A 13 4.77 -12.03 5.15
N HIS A 14 5.86 -12.79 5.04
CA HIS A 14 5.86 -14.25 5.13
C HIS A 14 6.76 -14.76 6.24
N SER A 15 6.23 -15.71 7.01
CA SER A 15 6.96 -16.43 8.05
C SER A 15 7.44 -17.79 7.56
N SER A 16 8.14 -18.53 8.41
CA SER A 16 8.59 -19.90 8.16
C SER A 16 7.43 -20.92 8.10
N ILE A 17 6.20 -20.50 8.37
CA ILE A 17 5.01 -21.33 8.18
C ILE A 17 4.76 -21.57 6.67
N SER A 18 5.13 -20.62 5.80
CA SER A 18 5.16 -20.82 4.34
C SER A 18 6.60 -20.89 3.82
N ASP A 19 7.15 -19.80 3.33
CA ASP A 19 8.46 -19.76 2.67
C ASP A 19 9.34 -18.56 3.12
N GLY A 20 8.92 -17.86 4.15
CA GLY A 20 9.75 -16.90 4.85
C GLY A 20 10.86 -17.58 5.67
N LYS A 21 11.87 -16.82 6.03
CA LYS A 21 13.02 -17.34 6.80
C LYS A 21 12.75 -17.39 8.29
N TYR A 22 11.97 -16.45 8.80
CA TYR A 22 11.80 -16.21 10.24
C TYR A 22 10.49 -16.83 10.74
N THR A 23 10.51 -17.35 11.97
CA THR A 23 9.27 -17.75 12.64
C THR A 23 8.35 -16.54 12.83
N PRO A 24 7.04 -16.73 13.05
CA PRO A 24 6.14 -15.61 13.37
C PRO A 24 6.67 -14.75 14.51
N ASP A 25 7.17 -15.33 15.58
CA ASP A 25 7.69 -14.61 16.74
C ASP A 25 8.93 -13.76 16.39
N GLU A 26 9.90 -14.34 15.67
CA GLU A 26 11.09 -13.61 15.20
C GLU A 26 10.70 -12.45 14.25
N LEU A 27 9.67 -12.65 13.43
CA LEU A 27 9.16 -11.61 12.52
C LEU A 27 8.48 -10.48 13.30
N ILE A 28 7.72 -10.81 14.34
CA ILE A 28 7.10 -9.87 15.27
C ILE A 28 8.17 -9.02 15.99
N GLU A 29 9.21 -9.65 16.53
CA GLU A 29 10.32 -8.94 17.18
C GLU A 29 11.02 -7.96 16.22
N LYS A 30 11.24 -8.36 14.96
CA LYS A 30 11.80 -7.48 13.93
C LYS A 30 10.89 -6.29 13.64
N CYS A 31 9.57 -6.47 13.60
CA CYS A 31 8.60 -5.42 13.36
C CYS A 31 8.52 -4.45 14.55
N GLN A 32 8.60 -4.95 15.79
CA GLN A 32 8.69 -4.13 17.01
C GLN A 32 9.96 -3.27 16.98
N ALA A 33 11.10 -3.86 16.65
CA ALA A 33 12.36 -3.15 16.52
C ALA A 33 12.34 -2.04 15.45
N LYS A 34 11.44 -2.14 14.47
CA LYS A 34 11.19 -1.09 13.46
C LYS A 34 10.18 -0.04 13.90
N GLY A 35 9.55 -0.20 15.04
CA GLY A 35 8.56 0.73 15.58
C GLY A 35 7.26 0.74 14.78
N LEU A 36 6.84 -0.42 14.26
CA LEU A 36 5.52 -0.56 13.64
C LEU A 36 4.44 -0.62 14.71
N ASP A 37 3.27 -0.06 14.39
CA ASP A 37 2.11 -0.08 15.28
C ASP A 37 1.24 -1.32 15.04
N TRP A 38 1.23 -1.83 13.80
CA TRP A 38 0.46 -2.99 13.40
C TRP A 38 1.12 -3.75 12.23
N ILE A 39 0.84 -5.06 12.14
CA ILE A 39 1.29 -5.91 11.03
C ILE A 39 0.22 -6.93 10.65
N ILE A 40 0.30 -7.41 9.41
CA ILE A 40 -0.49 -8.53 8.92
C ILE A 40 0.48 -9.58 8.36
N ILE A 41 0.55 -10.75 8.99
CA ILE A 41 1.36 -11.88 8.49
C ILE A 41 0.48 -12.64 7.50
N THR A 42 0.98 -12.83 6.27
CA THR A 42 0.20 -13.32 5.12
C THR A 42 0.85 -14.52 4.46
N ASP A 43 1.10 -15.58 5.23
CA ASP A 43 1.70 -16.80 4.72
C ASP A 43 0.89 -17.42 3.58
N HIS A 44 1.57 -18.02 2.60
CA HIS A 44 0.94 -18.62 1.43
C HIS A 44 -0.06 -19.75 1.80
N ASN A 45 -1.34 -19.52 1.53
CA ASN A 45 -2.44 -20.47 1.75
C ASN A 45 -2.46 -21.04 3.19
N LYS A 46 -2.08 -20.22 4.16
CA LYS A 46 -2.02 -20.61 5.57
C LYS A 46 -2.27 -19.41 6.49
N ASN A 47 -2.86 -19.67 7.63
CA ASN A 47 -2.96 -18.73 8.72
C ASN A 47 -1.84 -19.01 9.74
N ALA A 48 -0.89 -18.11 9.89
CA ALA A 48 0.24 -18.24 10.81
C ALA A 48 0.02 -17.59 12.19
N VAL A 49 -1.06 -16.79 12.34
CA VAL A 49 -1.32 -15.96 13.53
C VAL A 49 -2.33 -16.61 14.46
N GLY A 50 -3.28 -17.38 13.92
CA GLY A 50 -4.40 -17.95 14.65
C GLY A 50 -5.72 -17.25 14.37
N GLU A 51 -6.75 -17.53 15.15
CA GLU A 51 -8.13 -17.12 14.86
C GLU A 51 -8.38 -15.62 15.06
N LYS A 52 -7.64 -14.99 15.95
CA LYS A 52 -7.87 -13.58 16.34
C LYS A 52 -6.60 -12.76 16.38
N SER A 53 -6.75 -11.48 16.12
CA SER A 53 -5.69 -10.51 16.35
C SER A 53 -5.34 -10.41 17.84
N TYR A 54 -4.10 -10.10 18.11
CA TYR A 54 -3.59 -9.90 19.45
C TYR A 54 -2.49 -8.82 19.50
N TYR A 55 -2.20 -8.34 20.67
CA TYR A 55 -1.07 -7.44 20.92
C TYR A 55 0.15 -8.25 21.37
N SER A 56 1.27 -8.03 20.71
CA SER A 56 2.60 -8.37 21.22
C SER A 56 3.25 -7.07 21.67
N GLU A 57 3.27 -6.82 22.95
CA GLU A 57 3.60 -5.50 23.53
C GLU A 57 2.69 -4.39 22.96
N ASN A 58 3.27 -3.44 22.20
CA ASN A 58 2.54 -2.34 21.57
C ASN A 58 2.20 -2.60 20.08
N LEU A 59 2.63 -3.73 19.53
CA LEU A 59 2.40 -4.12 18.14
C LEU A 59 1.12 -4.94 18.03
N LEU A 60 0.16 -4.46 17.24
CA LEU A 60 -1.02 -5.24 16.88
C LEU A 60 -0.67 -6.22 15.76
N VAL A 61 -0.86 -7.51 16.02
CA VAL A 61 -0.68 -8.60 15.04
C VAL A 61 -2.06 -9.03 14.55
N ILE A 62 -2.32 -8.82 13.28
CA ILE A 62 -3.60 -9.14 12.63
C ILE A 62 -3.43 -10.43 11.81
N PRO A 63 -4.37 -11.39 11.90
CA PRO A 63 -4.38 -12.55 11.03
C PRO A 63 -4.48 -12.16 9.56
N GLY A 64 -3.72 -12.86 8.72
CA GLY A 64 -3.79 -12.71 7.28
C GLY A 64 -3.34 -13.98 6.58
N ALA A 65 -3.66 -14.10 5.31
CA ALA A 65 -3.16 -15.15 4.45
C ALA A 65 -3.08 -14.66 3.01
N GLU A 66 -2.04 -15.04 2.30
CA GLU A 66 -1.96 -14.84 0.86
C GLU A 66 -2.52 -16.06 0.13
N TYR A 67 -3.72 -15.92 -0.45
CA TYR A 67 -4.33 -16.95 -1.30
C TYR A 67 -3.60 -16.98 -2.64
N THR A 68 -2.68 -17.91 -2.75
CA THR A 68 -1.64 -17.97 -3.77
C THR A 68 -1.87 -19.09 -4.74
N GLY A 69 -1.99 -18.75 -6.03
CA GLY A 69 -2.05 -19.68 -7.13
C GLY A 69 -1.23 -19.23 -8.34
N ARG A 70 -1.28 -20.04 -9.41
CA ARG A 70 -0.52 -19.75 -10.64
C ARG A 70 -0.98 -18.50 -11.37
N ASN A 71 -2.27 -18.13 -11.23
CA ASN A 71 -2.92 -17.06 -11.99
C ASN A 71 -3.02 -15.75 -11.23
N GLY A 72 -2.46 -15.66 -10.03
CA GLY A 72 -2.43 -14.46 -9.22
C GLY A 72 -2.42 -14.75 -7.74
N HIS A 73 -2.23 -13.70 -6.97
CA HIS A 73 -2.23 -13.73 -5.51
C HIS A 73 -3.19 -12.68 -4.98
N MET A 74 -3.86 -13.00 -3.88
CA MET A 74 -4.66 -12.03 -3.12
C MET A 74 -4.46 -12.23 -1.63
N ASN A 75 -4.31 -11.15 -0.89
CA ASN A 75 -4.31 -11.18 0.55
C ASN A 75 -5.74 -11.11 1.09
N ILE A 76 -5.96 -11.83 2.18
CA ILE A 76 -7.16 -11.81 3.00
C ILE A 76 -6.73 -11.41 4.40
N TYR A 77 -7.34 -10.39 4.98
CA TYR A 77 -6.95 -9.81 6.26
C TYR A 77 -8.10 -9.84 7.26
N GLY A 78 -7.81 -10.24 8.49
CA GLY A 78 -8.73 -10.17 9.62
C GLY A 78 -8.97 -11.49 10.34
N SER A 79 -9.59 -11.41 11.50
CA SER A 79 -9.84 -12.54 12.40
C SER A 79 -10.87 -13.57 11.89
N GLY A 80 -11.48 -13.34 10.74
CA GLY A 80 -12.46 -14.25 10.13
C GLY A 80 -11.89 -15.02 8.94
N LEU A 81 -10.58 -15.28 8.90
CA LEU A 81 -9.96 -15.97 7.77
C LEU A 81 -10.70 -17.26 7.42
N PRO A 82 -10.98 -17.50 6.12
CA PRO A 82 -11.42 -18.79 5.65
C PRO A 82 -10.43 -19.91 5.98
N GLU A 83 -10.92 -21.13 6.09
CA GLU A 83 -10.03 -22.29 6.18
C GLU A 83 -9.30 -22.51 4.84
N PHE A 84 -8.01 -22.82 4.94
CA PHE A 84 -7.17 -23.15 3.80
C PHE A 84 -6.84 -24.65 3.85
N ASP A 85 -7.25 -25.40 2.82
CA ASP A 85 -6.98 -26.83 2.69
C ASP A 85 -5.57 -27.14 2.14
N GLY A 86 -4.74 -26.11 1.96
CA GLY A 86 -3.38 -26.21 1.41
C GLY A 86 -3.34 -26.34 -0.12
N THR A 87 -4.49 -26.40 -0.80
CA THR A 87 -4.52 -26.43 -2.26
C THR A 87 -4.22 -25.03 -2.86
N ARG A 88 -3.61 -25.04 -4.04
CA ARG A 88 -3.37 -23.80 -4.79
C ARG A 88 -4.49 -23.59 -5.79
N PRO A 89 -5.14 -22.39 -5.80
CA PRO A 89 -6.19 -22.12 -6.76
C PRO A 89 -5.62 -22.05 -8.19
N GLU A 90 -6.35 -22.62 -9.12
CA GLU A 90 -5.99 -22.61 -10.55
C GLU A 90 -7.01 -21.85 -11.39
N LYS A 91 -8.27 -21.77 -10.93
CA LYS A 91 -9.40 -21.21 -11.68
C LYS A 91 -9.87 -19.89 -11.08
N TYR A 92 -10.36 -19.01 -11.91
CA TYR A 92 -10.91 -17.70 -11.49
C TYR A 92 -12.06 -17.84 -10.49
N GLU A 93 -12.92 -18.85 -10.68
CA GLU A 93 -14.07 -19.11 -9.82
C GLU A 93 -13.64 -19.44 -8.36
N GLN A 94 -12.47 -20.04 -8.16
CA GLN A 94 -11.94 -20.31 -6.82
C GLN A 94 -11.57 -19.02 -6.10
N TYR A 95 -10.99 -18.04 -6.82
CA TYR A 95 -10.69 -16.72 -6.25
C TYR A 95 -11.97 -15.94 -5.96
N LEU A 96 -12.98 -16.01 -6.84
CA LEU A 96 -14.29 -15.39 -6.60
C LEU A 96 -14.97 -15.98 -5.35
N SER A 97 -15.00 -17.30 -5.24
CA SER A 97 -15.61 -17.99 -4.09
C SER A 97 -14.85 -17.66 -2.80
N MET A 98 -13.52 -17.66 -2.83
CA MET A 98 -12.70 -17.32 -1.66
C MET A 98 -12.89 -15.86 -1.24
N SER A 99 -12.91 -14.92 -2.19
CA SER A 99 -13.18 -13.52 -1.91
C SER A 99 -14.59 -13.31 -1.30
N ALA A 100 -15.60 -13.96 -1.87
CA ALA A 100 -16.97 -13.89 -1.34
C ALA A 100 -17.05 -14.46 0.08
N LEU A 101 -16.39 -15.59 0.35
CA LEU A 101 -16.34 -16.19 1.69
C LEU A 101 -15.58 -15.28 2.68
N ALA A 102 -14.46 -14.71 2.28
CA ALA A 102 -13.70 -13.75 3.09
C ALA A 102 -14.56 -12.54 3.47
N HIS A 103 -15.26 -11.95 2.50
CA HIS A 103 -16.17 -10.83 2.77
C HIS A 103 -17.33 -11.23 3.69
N SER A 104 -17.93 -12.42 3.53
CA SER A 104 -19.00 -12.88 4.41
C SER A 104 -18.54 -13.07 5.86
N ASN A 105 -17.25 -13.33 6.05
CA ASN A 105 -16.61 -13.44 7.37
C ASN A 105 -16.11 -12.08 7.90
N GLY A 106 -16.33 -10.98 7.17
CA GLY A 106 -15.89 -9.62 7.57
C GLY A 106 -14.43 -9.29 7.28
N CYS A 107 -13.73 -10.16 6.57
CA CYS A 107 -12.34 -9.93 6.15
C CYS A 107 -12.24 -8.85 5.06
N THR A 108 -11.05 -8.29 4.91
CA THR A 108 -10.66 -7.38 3.83
C THR A 108 -9.88 -8.15 2.78
N VAL A 109 -10.16 -7.91 1.50
CA VAL A 109 -9.49 -8.57 0.37
C VAL A 109 -8.66 -7.56 -0.42
N SER A 110 -7.41 -7.93 -0.75
CA SER A 110 -6.50 -7.13 -1.58
C SER A 110 -5.90 -7.97 -2.69
N ILE A 111 -5.94 -7.49 -3.93
CA ILE A 111 -5.15 -8.10 -5.02
C ILE A 111 -3.70 -7.69 -4.86
N ASN A 112 -2.76 -8.66 -4.85
CA ASN A 112 -1.35 -8.45 -4.62
C ASN A 112 -0.57 -8.26 -5.91
N HIS A 113 0.43 -7.32 -5.88
CA HIS A 113 1.43 -7.11 -6.93
C HIS A 113 0.96 -7.47 -8.36
N PRO A 114 -0.21 -6.95 -8.81
CA PRO A 114 -0.94 -7.51 -9.97
C PRO A 114 -0.17 -7.46 -11.29
N PHE A 115 0.79 -6.56 -11.42
CA PHE A 115 1.62 -6.42 -12.63
C PHE A 115 2.99 -7.08 -12.51
N CYS A 116 3.21 -7.89 -11.44
CA CYS A 116 4.43 -8.68 -11.31
C CYS A 116 4.57 -9.64 -12.50
N SER A 117 5.72 -9.63 -13.15
CA SER A 117 5.96 -10.47 -14.36
C SER A 117 5.86 -11.97 -14.07
N ARG A 118 6.19 -12.39 -12.84
CA ARG A 118 6.22 -13.80 -12.44
C ARG A 118 4.94 -14.23 -11.71
N PHE A 119 4.47 -13.42 -10.78
CA PHE A 119 3.39 -13.74 -9.83
C PHE A 119 2.17 -12.82 -9.97
N GLY A 120 2.11 -12.03 -11.06
CA GLY A 120 1.05 -11.06 -11.28
C GLY A 120 -0.30 -11.69 -11.55
N TRP A 121 -1.32 -10.87 -11.41
CA TRP A 121 -2.71 -11.22 -11.64
C TRP A 121 -2.98 -11.40 -13.14
N ARG A 122 -3.41 -12.58 -13.55
CA ARG A 122 -3.64 -12.98 -14.94
C ARG A 122 -5.12 -13.20 -15.26
N MET A 123 -5.99 -12.75 -14.37
CA MET A 123 -7.43 -12.90 -14.46
C MET A 123 -8.10 -11.54 -14.68
N PRO A 124 -9.39 -11.50 -15.08
CA PRO A 124 -10.10 -10.23 -15.18
C PRO A 124 -10.06 -9.42 -13.89
N PHE A 125 -9.87 -8.10 -14.02
CA PHE A 125 -9.84 -7.17 -12.89
C PHE A 125 -11.17 -6.46 -12.66
N GLU A 126 -11.92 -6.23 -13.74
CA GLU A 126 -13.00 -5.25 -13.79
C GLU A 126 -14.08 -5.55 -12.77
N ASP A 127 -14.47 -6.81 -12.67
CA ASP A 127 -15.58 -7.26 -11.82
C ASP A 127 -15.11 -8.08 -10.61
N PHE A 128 -13.79 -8.15 -10.35
CA PHE A 128 -13.31 -8.89 -9.20
C PHE A 128 -13.63 -8.15 -7.90
N PRO A 129 -14.32 -8.81 -6.94
CA PRO A 129 -14.69 -8.21 -5.66
C PRO A 129 -13.45 -8.10 -4.75
N THR A 130 -12.82 -6.95 -4.78
CA THR A 130 -11.67 -6.61 -3.93
C THR A 130 -11.88 -5.24 -3.30
N ASP A 131 -11.47 -5.08 -2.06
CA ASP A 131 -11.49 -3.80 -1.34
C ASP A 131 -10.28 -2.94 -1.70
N CYS A 132 -9.14 -3.60 -1.87
CA CYS A 132 -7.86 -2.95 -2.01
C CYS A 132 -7.04 -3.55 -3.17
N VAL A 133 -5.99 -2.84 -3.56
CA VAL A 133 -4.97 -3.33 -4.48
C VAL A 133 -3.58 -2.92 -3.99
N GLU A 134 -2.65 -3.84 -4.00
CA GLU A 134 -1.26 -3.57 -3.68
C GLU A 134 -0.58 -2.92 -4.90
N ILE A 135 -0.52 -1.59 -4.88
CA ILE A 135 0.11 -0.81 -5.96
C ILE A 135 1.62 -0.70 -5.82
N TRP A 136 2.13 -0.99 -4.61
CA TRP A 136 3.55 -0.92 -4.30
C TRP A 136 3.95 -2.15 -3.46
N ASN A 137 4.66 -3.07 -4.10
CA ASN A 137 5.20 -4.28 -3.51
C ASN A 137 6.73 -4.21 -3.52
N MET A 138 7.36 -4.54 -2.40
CA MET A 138 8.83 -4.49 -2.26
C MET A 138 9.40 -3.09 -2.61
N PHE A 139 10.67 -3.01 -2.99
CA PHE A 139 11.24 -1.76 -3.49
C PHE A 139 10.56 -1.28 -4.78
N MET A 140 10.53 0.05 -4.99
CA MET A 140 9.90 0.63 -6.19
C MET A 140 10.56 0.12 -7.48
N HIS A 141 9.76 -0.46 -8.37
CA HIS A 141 10.17 -1.02 -9.66
C HIS A 141 9.09 -0.83 -10.74
N GLN A 142 9.37 -1.30 -11.98
CA GLN A 142 8.51 -1.11 -13.15
C GLN A 142 7.07 -1.59 -12.93
N SER A 143 6.89 -2.78 -12.38
CA SER A 143 5.55 -3.33 -12.17
C SER A 143 4.72 -2.46 -11.23
N ASN A 144 5.35 -1.91 -10.17
CA ASN A 144 4.68 -0.97 -9.27
C ASN A 144 4.27 0.31 -10.00
N MET A 145 5.15 0.88 -10.83
CA MET A 145 4.81 2.06 -11.63
C MET A 145 3.68 1.78 -12.63
N THR A 146 3.67 0.59 -13.23
CA THR A 146 2.57 0.14 -14.10
C THR A 146 1.28 -0.02 -13.30
N CYS A 147 1.36 -0.59 -12.09
CA CYS A 147 0.22 -0.76 -11.21
C CYS A 147 -0.35 0.59 -10.76
N ILE A 148 0.50 1.53 -10.34
CA ILE A 148 0.08 2.90 -10.00
C ILE A 148 -0.67 3.54 -11.17
N SER A 149 -0.12 3.47 -12.39
CA SER A 149 -0.77 4.04 -13.57
C SER A 149 -2.08 3.34 -13.93
N TRP A 150 -2.18 2.03 -13.72
CA TRP A 150 -3.43 1.29 -13.87
C TRP A 150 -4.46 1.70 -12.81
N TRP A 151 -4.05 1.76 -11.54
CA TRP A 151 -4.90 2.18 -10.44
C TRP A 151 -5.44 3.61 -10.64
N GLU A 152 -4.60 4.53 -11.11
CA GLU A 152 -5.03 5.89 -11.48
C GLU A 152 -6.15 5.88 -12.51
N ARG A 153 -6.07 5.03 -13.54
CA ARG A 153 -7.16 4.89 -14.53
C ARG A 153 -8.43 4.31 -13.93
N GLN A 154 -8.31 3.39 -12.95
CA GLN A 154 -9.49 2.83 -12.26
C GLN A 154 -10.22 3.91 -11.46
N ILE A 155 -9.50 4.70 -10.67
CA ILE A 155 -10.12 5.78 -9.88
C ILE A 155 -10.66 6.92 -10.76
N LEU A 156 -10.01 7.23 -11.90
CA LEU A 156 -10.53 8.15 -12.92
C LEU A 156 -11.84 7.64 -13.53
N GLY A 157 -11.96 6.34 -13.72
CA GLY A 157 -13.20 5.67 -14.15
C GLY A 157 -14.28 5.60 -13.05
N GLY A 158 -14.04 6.17 -11.87
CA GLY A 158 -14.99 6.20 -10.76
C GLY A 158 -14.93 4.99 -9.83
N ARG A 159 -14.02 4.03 -10.07
CA ARG A 159 -13.87 2.86 -9.19
C ARG A 159 -13.23 3.27 -7.86
N ARG A 160 -13.90 2.97 -6.75
CA ARG A 160 -13.38 3.23 -5.41
C ARG A 160 -12.63 2.01 -4.90
N ILE A 161 -11.35 1.90 -5.25
CA ILE A 161 -10.44 0.85 -4.81
C ILE A 161 -9.26 1.48 -4.07
N ALA A 162 -9.05 1.05 -2.82
CA ALA A 162 -7.99 1.60 -2.00
C ALA A 162 -6.62 1.03 -2.41
N ALA A 163 -5.62 1.90 -2.45
CA ALA A 163 -4.24 1.53 -2.73
C ALA A 163 -3.52 1.14 -1.44
N LEU A 164 -2.77 0.02 -1.49
CA LEU A 164 -1.91 -0.47 -0.40
C LEU A 164 -0.47 -0.62 -0.86
N GLY A 165 0.44 -0.65 0.12
CA GLY A 165 1.82 -1.04 -0.05
C GLY A 165 2.19 -2.11 0.95
N GLY A 166 2.83 -3.19 0.50
CA GLY A 166 3.30 -4.28 1.33
C GLY A 166 4.73 -4.66 1.00
N SER A 167 5.51 -5.05 2.02
CA SER A 167 6.92 -5.36 1.81
C SER A 167 7.17 -6.70 1.10
N ASP A 168 6.21 -7.61 1.18
CA ASP A 168 6.36 -9.00 0.69
C ASP A 168 7.65 -9.63 1.24
N TYR A 169 7.87 -9.34 2.54
CA TYR A 169 9.11 -9.69 3.21
C TYR A 169 9.20 -11.17 3.51
N HIS A 170 10.25 -11.80 3.01
CA HIS A 170 10.55 -13.21 3.26
C HIS A 170 11.83 -13.39 4.08
N ARG A 171 12.81 -12.50 3.88
CA ARG A 171 14.13 -12.59 4.53
C ARG A 171 14.94 -11.32 4.31
N ASP A 172 16.00 -11.15 5.07
CA ASP A 172 17.00 -10.13 4.79
C ASP A 172 17.81 -10.49 3.52
N TYR A 173 17.99 -9.51 2.65
CA TYR A 173 18.78 -9.63 1.43
C TYR A 173 20.09 -8.84 1.56
N GLY A 174 21.08 -9.43 2.24
CA GLY A 174 22.35 -8.78 2.52
C GLY A 174 22.18 -7.55 3.41
N THR A 175 22.62 -6.39 2.94
CA THR A 175 22.47 -5.11 3.65
C THR A 175 21.14 -4.38 3.36
N SER A 176 20.27 -4.95 2.53
CA SER A 176 18.99 -4.33 2.18
C SER A 176 17.93 -4.69 3.20
N ASP A 177 17.58 -3.73 4.02
CA ASP A 177 16.45 -3.84 4.95
C ASP A 177 15.15 -3.59 4.18
N MET A 178 14.43 -4.67 3.90
CA MET A 178 13.21 -4.65 3.11
C MET A 178 11.94 -4.80 3.94
N LEU A 179 12.05 -5.13 5.21
CA LEU A 179 10.92 -5.22 6.11
C LEU A 179 10.24 -3.84 6.24
N ALA A 180 8.93 -3.80 6.07
CA ALA A 180 8.14 -2.57 6.01
C ALA A 180 8.67 -1.55 4.96
N SER A 181 9.16 -2.06 3.83
CA SER A 181 9.55 -1.25 2.68
C SER A 181 8.87 -1.78 1.40
N PRO A 182 7.71 -1.18 1.03
CA PRO A 182 7.07 0.03 1.58
C PRO A 182 6.34 -0.17 2.90
N THR A 183 6.00 0.94 3.56
CA THR A 183 5.15 1.02 4.75
C THR A 183 3.81 1.65 4.38
N THR A 184 2.72 1.12 4.90
CA THR A 184 1.39 1.73 4.82
C THR A 184 1.05 2.42 6.14
N PHE A 185 0.79 3.73 6.09
CA PHE A 185 0.24 4.49 7.21
C PHE A 185 -1.27 4.58 7.08
N VAL A 186 -1.98 4.33 8.16
CA VAL A 186 -3.45 4.45 8.23
C VAL A 186 -3.86 5.51 9.24
N PHE A 187 -4.95 6.22 8.95
CA PHE A 187 -5.58 7.18 9.87
C PHE A 187 -6.81 6.53 10.49
N ALA A 188 -6.66 5.96 11.67
CA ALA A 188 -7.64 5.12 12.34
C ALA A 188 -8.12 5.72 13.67
N GLU A 189 -9.27 5.29 14.17
CA GLU A 189 -9.83 5.73 15.46
C GLU A 189 -9.05 5.15 16.63
N SER A 190 -8.52 3.93 16.46
CA SER A 190 -7.66 3.25 17.41
C SER A 190 -6.74 2.26 16.72
N ASN A 191 -5.74 1.74 17.44
CA ASN A 191 -4.92 0.63 16.97
C ASN A 191 -5.64 -0.70 17.19
N SER A 192 -6.85 -0.87 16.65
CA SER A 192 -7.60 -2.13 16.68
C SER A 192 -7.73 -2.71 15.28
N GLU A 193 -7.85 -4.04 15.16
CA GLU A 193 -8.08 -4.71 13.88
C GLU A 193 -9.22 -4.06 13.10
N LYS A 194 -10.37 -3.86 13.75
CA LYS A 194 -11.55 -3.26 13.14
C LYS A 194 -11.26 -1.89 12.51
N ASP A 195 -10.57 -1.03 13.25
CA ASP A 195 -10.33 0.36 12.82
C ASP A 195 -9.23 0.42 11.77
N ILE A 196 -8.17 -0.42 11.89
CA ILE A 196 -7.12 -0.58 10.87
C ILE A 196 -7.73 -1.08 9.55
N LEU A 197 -8.46 -2.20 9.57
CA LEU A 197 -9.05 -2.76 8.35
C LEU A 197 -10.10 -1.81 7.73
N SER A 198 -10.85 -1.09 8.56
CA SER A 198 -11.78 -0.05 8.08
C SER A 198 -11.05 1.10 7.39
N ALA A 199 -9.92 1.56 7.94
CA ALA A 199 -9.11 2.61 7.34
C ALA A 199 -8.47 2.16 6.02
N LEU A 200 -7.97 0.91 5.95
CA LEU A 200 -7.43 0.33 4.72
C LEU A 200 -8.49 0.29 3.62
N ARG A 201 -9.70 -0.26 3.90
CA ARG A 201 -10.80 -0.33 2.92
C ARG A 201 -11.25 1.03 2.40
N ARG A 202 -11.29 2.03 3.28
CA ARG A 202 -11.68 3.40 2.91
C ARG A 202 -10.58 4.16 2.18
N GLY A 203 -9.33 3.69 2.27
CA GLY A 203 -8.17 4.44 1.76
C GLY A 203 -7.80 5.63 2.65
N ASN A 204 -8.16 5.62 3.94
CA ASN A 204 -7.64 6.59 4.91
C ASN A 204 -6.17 6.29 5.20
N SER A 205 -5.35 6.31 4.17
CA SER A 205 -3.96 5.85 4.21
C SER A 205 -3.08 6.54 3.17
N PHE A 206 -1.78 6.48 3.42
CA PHE A 206 -0.76 6.75 2.43
C PHE A 206 0.32 5.67 2.49
N ILE A 207 1.03 5.50 1.38
CA ILE A 207 2.12 4.53 1.24
C ILE A 207 3.43 5.31 1.13
N THR A 208 4.44 4.88 1.86
CA THR A 208 5.77 5.50 1.85
C THR A 208 6.87 4.45 1.83
N ASN A 209 8.08 4.85 1.45
CA ASN A 209 9.19 3.93 1.23
C ASN A 209 9.65 3.13 2.47
N SER A 210 9.49 3.69 3.67
CA SER A 210 9.83 3.04 4.96
C SER A 210 9.13 3.78 6.11
N PRO A 211 9.10 3.23 7.35
CA PRO A 211 8.50 3.91 8.51
C PRO A 211 9.07 5.31 8.79
N ASP A 212 10.36 5.50 8.46
CA ASP A 212 11.07 6.77 8.65
C ASP A 212 11.12 7.66 7.41
N ALA A 213 10.49 7.25 6.32
CA ALA A 213 10.45 8.03 5.09
C ALA A 213 9.48 9.22 5.16
N SER A 214 9.35 9.94 4.05
CA SER A 214 8.45 11.10 3.95
C SER A 214 7.01 10.73 4.26
N ARG A 215 6.30 11.62 4.94
CA ARG A 215 4.87 11.53 5.21
C ARG A 215 4.12 12.52 4.33
N LEU A 216 2.90 12.18 3.94
CA LEU A 216 2.10 12.98 3.03
C LEU A 216 0.62 12.87 3.40
N VAL A 217 0.02 13.99 3.77
CA VAL A 217 -1.36 14.06 4.22
C VAL A 217 -2.10 15.13 3.44
N LEU A 218 -3.25 14.77 2.89
CA LEU A 218 -4.27 15.69 2.40
C LEU A 218 -5.38 15.76 3.43
N SER A 219 -5.82 16.97 3.80
CA SER A 219 -6.91 17.15 4.75
C SER A 219 -7.85 18.29 4.34
N TYR A 220 -9.10 18.16 4.74
CA TYR A 220 -10.13 19.18 4.63
C TYR A 220 -11.05 19.11 5.83
N LYS A 221 -10.98 20.10 6.74
CA LYS A 221 -11.63 20.03 8.05
C LYS A 221 -11.21 18.75 8.81
N ASP A 222 -12.16 17.88 9.15
CA ASP A 222 -11.93 16.62 9.85
C ASP A 222 -11.73 15.43 8.91
N CYS A 223 -11.75 15.65 7.58
CA CYS A 223 -11.56 14.63 6.55
C CYS A 223 -10.10 14.56 6.09
N VAL A 224 -9.65 13.36 5.73
CA VAL A 224 -8.35 13.11 5.11
C VAL A 224 -8.52 12.33 3.80
N GLN A 225 -7.43 12.02 3.09
CA GLN A 225 -7.50 11.09 1.97
C GLN A 225 -8.27 9.80 2.35
N GLY A 226 -9.02 9.25 1.40
CA GLY A 226 -9.99 8.17 1.61
C GLY A 226 -11.40 8.67 1.90
N ASP A 227 -11.53 9.82 2.55
CA ASP A 227 -12.83 10.39 2.86
C ASP A 227 -13.45 11.10 1.64
N GLU A 228 -14.77 11.30 1.69
CA GLU A 228 -15.56 12.06 0.72
C GLU A 228 -15.84 13.45 1.25
N ILE A 229 -15.64 14.46 0.40
CA ILE A 229 -15.93 15.87 0.70
C ILE A 229 -16.81 16.48 -0.38
N LYS A 230 -17.69 17.40 0.01
CA LYS A 230 -18.54 18.11 -0.93
C LYS A 230 -17.75 19.23 -1.62
N PHE A 231 -17.80 19.25 -2.97
CA PHE A 231 -17.20 20.33 -3.74
C PHE A 231 -17.91 21.68 -3.48
N VAL A 232 -17.11 22.70 -3.21
CA VAL A 232 -17.57 24.10 -3.11
C VAL A 232 -16.60 24.94 -3.93
N PRO A 233 -17.09 25.81 -4.86
CA PRO A 233 -16.21 26.69 -5.62
C PRO A 233 -15.29 27.52 -4.72
N GLY A 234 -14.00 27.52 -5.04
CA GLY A 234 -12.96 28.22 -4.26
C GLY A 234 -12.47 27.47 -3.02
N MET A 235 -12.91 26.21 -2.81
CA MET A 235 -12.40 25.39 -1.71
C MET A 235 -10.91 25.08 -1.87
N LYS A 236 -10.25 24.91 -0.73
CA LYS A 236 -8.87 24.47 -0.66
C LYS A 236 -8.78 23.25 0.23
N VAL A 237 -7.91 22.32 -0.11
CA VAL A 237 -7.47 21.23 0.76
C VAL A 237 -6.10 21.58 1.31
N ASN A 238 -5.84 21.22 2.53
CA ASN A 238 -4.52 21.37 3.13
C ASN A 238 -3.64 20.17 2.72
N LEU A 239 -2.43 20.47 2.30
CA LEU A 239 -1.37 19.53 1.99
C LEU A 239 -0.27 19.67 3.04
N ARG A 240 -0.07 18.65 3.87
CA ARG A 240 1.06 18.54 4.78
C ARG A 240 2.02 17.45 4.33
N ALA A 241 3.30 17.83 4.19
CA ALA A 241 4.37 16.91 3.84
C ALA A 241 5.53 17.06 4.82
N GLU A 242 6.05 15.93 5.32
CA GLU A 242 7.11 15.90 6.33
C GLU A 242 8.26 15.00 5.88
N ARG A 243 9.43 15.17 6.51
CA ARG A 243 10.66 14.40 6.24
C ARG A 243 11.07 14.45 4.76
N LEU A 244 10.94 15.63 4.19
CA LEU A 244 11.32 15.90 2.80
C LEU A 244 12.84 15.94 2.65
N ARG A 245 13.32 15.61 1.45
CA ARG A 245 14.75 15.61 1.14
C ARG A 245 15.01 16.25 -0.22
N LYS A 246 16.16 16.87 -0.38
CA LYS A 246 16.62 17.42 -1.64
C LYS A 246 16.49 16.42 -2.80
N ASN A 247 16.14 16.90 -3.99
CA ASN A 247 15.85 16.14 -5.22
C ASN A 247 14.51 15.39 -5.23
N MET A 248 13.64 15.63 -4.27
CA MET A 248 12.24 15.22 -4.33
C MET A 248 11.42 16.25 -5.10
N THR A 249 10.32 15.78 -5.69
CA THR A 249 9.28 16.63 -6.28
C THR A 249 7.94 16.18 -5.72
N LEU A 250 7.24 17.10 -5.10
CA LEU A 250 5.90 16.93 -4.56
C LEU A 250 4.89 17.41 -5.62
N ARG A 251 3.86 16.61 -5.88
CA ARG A 251 2.76 16.94 -6.79
C ARG A 251 1.42 16.65 -6.16
N VAL A 252 0.47 17.55 -6.40
CA VAL A 252 -0.95 17.32 -6.12
C VAL A 252 -1.70 17.27 -7.44
N PHE A 253 -2.56 16.29 -7.55
CA PHE A 253 -3.40 16.03 -8.71
C PHE A 253 -4.86 16.25 -8.34
N ASN A 254 -5.61 16.97 -9.16
CA ASN A 254 -7.05 16.95 -9.17
C ASN A 254 -7.46 16.21 -10.45
N ASN A 255 -7.97 15.00 -10.31
CA ASN A 255 -8.11 14.03 -11.38
C ASN A 255 -6.75 13.79 -12.10
N GLU A 256 -6.65 14.03 -13.39
CA GLU A 256 -5.41 13.89 -14.17
C GLU A 256 -4.51 15.14 -14.11
N LYS A 257 -5.06 16.29 -13.69
CA LYS A 257 -4.35 17.57 -13.75
C LYS A 257 -3.43 17.74 -12.55
N ILE A 258 -2.20 18.12 -12.79
CA ILE A 258 -1.30 18.61 -11.75
C ILE A 258 -1.76 20.03 -11.40
N ILE A 259 -2.28 20.22 -10.19
CA ILE A 259 -2.73 21.52 -9.67
C ILE A 259 -1.70 22.19 -8.74
N TYR A 260 -0.69 21.41 -8.31
CA TYR A 260 0.43 21.91 -7.53
C TYR A 260 1.68 21.07 -7.81
N GLU A 261 2.82 21.73 -8.03
CA GLU A 261 4.13 21.08 -8.14
C GLU A 261 5.17 21.91 -7.37
N HIS A 262 5.92 21.24 -6.49
CA HIS A 262 7.01 21.85 -5.74
C HIS A 262 8.25 20.96 -5.77
N ARG A 263 9.40 21.54 -6.12
CA ARG A 263 10.71 20.87 -6.08
C ARG A 263 11.38 21.17 -4.77
N ILE A 264 11.65 20.13 -4.00
CA ILE A 264 12.23 20.23 -2.67
C ILE A 264 13.68 20.68 -2.75
N GLY A 265 13.97 21.80 -2.11
CA GLY A 265 15.31 22.39 -1.97
C GLY A 265 15.98 22.00 -0.67
N SER A 266 15.84 22.83 0.35
CA SER A 266 16.40 22.64 1.70
C SER A 266 15.35 22.40 2.77
N GLU A 267 14.08 22.59 2.46
CA GLU A 267 12.96 22.38 3.36
C GLU A 267 12.78 20.89 3.70
N SER A 268 12.49 20.61 4.96
CA SER A 268 12.16 19.27 5.47
C SER A 268 10.65 19.05 5.63
N GLU A 269 9.87 20.12 5.60
CA GLU A 269 8.42 20.12 5.78
C GLU A 269 7.76 21.15 4.86
N LEU A 270 6.52 20.89 4.46
CA LEU A 270 5.64 21.82 3.74
C LEU A 270 4.23 21.71 4.33
N ASP A 271 3.55 22.85 4.42
CA ASP A 271 2.15 22.95 4.84
C ASP A 271 1.48 24.01 3.96
N GLU A 272 0.64 23.58 3.01
CA GLU A 272 0.12 24.43 1.94
C GLU A 272 -1.36 24.20 1.69
N ASP A 273 -2.09 25.28 1.45
CA ASP A 273 -3.50 25.24 1.05
C ASP A 273 -3.65 25.22 -0.46
N ILE A 274 -4.08 24.11 -1.02
CA ILE A 274 -4.17 23.85 -2.46
C ILE A 274 -5.61 24.05 -2.94
N SER A 275 -5.81 24.95 -3.91
CA SER A 275 -7.13 25.19 -4.52
C SER A 275 -7.58 24.02 -5.37
N ILE A 276 -8.81 23.54 -5.14
CA ILE A 276 -9.45 22.49 -5.89
C ILE A 276 -10.32 23.10 -6.97
N THR A 277 -10.18 22.62 -8.20
CA THR A 277 -10.79 23.23 -9.37
C THR A 277 -12.02 22.51 -9.89
N GLU A 278 -12.15 21.22 -9.60
CA GLU A 278 -13.25 20.39 -10.13
C GLU A 278 -13.56 19.20 -9.23
N LYS A 279 -14.76 18.63 -9.41
CA LYS A 279 -15.17 17.37 -8.78
C LYS A 279 -14.33 16.19 -9.28
N GLY A 280 -14.37 15.08 -8.57
CA GLY A 280 -13.65 13.85 -8.86
C GLY A 280 -12.81 13.41 -7.68
N PHE A 281 -11.50 13.52 -7.73
CA PHE A 281 -10.62 13.24 -6.59
C PHE A 281 -9.39 14.13 -6.55
N VAL A 282 -8.82 14.24 -5.36
CA VAL A 282 -7.51 14.88 -5.13
C VAL A 282 -6.58 13.85 -4.50
N ARG A 283 -5.39 13.70 -5.05
CA ARG A 283 -4.33 12.88 -4.48
C ARG A 283 -2.98 13.58 -4.55
N ALA A 284 -2.04 13.18 -3.73
CA ALA A 284 -0.70 13.72 -3.72
C ALA A 284 0.37 12.61 -3.82
N GLN A 285 1.52 12.96 -4.39
CA GLN A 285 2.66 12.06 -4.42
C GLN A 285 3.97 12.81 -4.33
N ILE A 286 4.95 12.17 -3.73
CA ILE A 286 6.36 12.57 -3.76
C ILE A 286 7.10 11.62 -4.68
N THR A 287 7.87 12.18 -5.61
CA THR A 287 8.79 11.41 -6.45
C THR A 287 10.23 11.82 -6.14
N TYR A 288 11.13 10.85 -6.23
CA TYR A 288 12.55 11.07 -6.07
C TYR A 288 13.27 10.86 -7.41
N ARG A 289 14.07 11.85 -7.83
CA ARG A 289 14.82 11.75 -9.08
C ARG A 289 16.13 11.00 -8.87
N LEU A 290 16.24 9.86 -9.53
CA LEU A 290 17.46 9.06 -9.55
C LEU A 290 18.51 9.71 -10.47
N ARG A 291 19.75 9.88 -9.98
CA ARG A 291 20.85 10.47 -10.74
C ARG A 291 22.11 9.63 -10.60
N GLY A 292 23.01 9.76 -11.60
CA GLY A 292 24.34 9.17 -11.58
C GLY A 292 24.34 7.67 -11.27
N PHE A 293 25.21 7.24 -10.37
CA PHE A 293 25.39 5.84 -9.99
C PHE A 293 24.12 5.19 -9.43
N ARG A 294 23.29 5.92 -8.67
CA ARG A 294 22.02 5.40 -8.14
C ARG A 294 21.04 5.03 -9.26
N LYS A 295 20.97 5.83 -10.33
CA LYS A 295 20.16 5.53 -11.52
C LYS A 295 20.68 4.29 -12.24
N ALA A 296 21.99 4.20 -12.45
CA ALA A 296 22.62 3.04 -13.08
C ALA A 296 22.40 1.77 -12.26
N PHE A 297 22.64 1.83 -10.96
CA PHE A 297 22.47 0.71 -10.04
C PHE A 297 21.00 0.24 -9.96
N PHE A 298 20.06 1.17 -9.91
CA PHE A 298 18.62 0.86 -9.95
C PHE A 298 18.26 0.15 -11.26
N ASN A 299 18.70 0.67 -12.40
CA ASN A 299 18.45 0.07 -13.71
C ASN A 299 19.10 -1.31 -13.86
N ILE A 300 20.33 -1.52 -13.31
CA ILE A 300 21.00 -2.82 -13.29
C ILE A 300 20.23 -3.81 -12.41
N LYS A 301 19.85 -3.43 -11.18
CA LYS A 301 19.02 -4.27 -10.32
C LYS A 301 17.71 -4.64 -11.01
N MET A 302 17.06 -3.70 -11.66
CA MET A 302 15.83 -3.93 -12.41
C MET A 302 16.03 -4.93 -13.55
N ALA A 303 17.11 -4.79 -14.33
CA ALA A 303 17.42 -5.71 -15.42
C ALA A 303 17.74 -7.13 -14.94
N LEU A 304 18.44 -7.27 -13.82
CA LEU A 304 18.85 -8.57 -13.24
C LEU A 304 17.67 -9.30 -12.59
N TRP A 305 16.81 -8.57 -11.85
CA TRP A 305 15.69 -9.16 -11.14
C TRP A 305 14.47 -9.43 -12.01
N ARG A 306 14.32 -8.65 -13.11
CA ARG A 306 13.17 -8.72 -14.00
C ARG A 306 13.56 -8.58 -15.48
N PRO A 307 14.25 -9.57 -16.04
CA PRO A 307 14.75 -9.49 -17.42
C PRO A 307 13.65 -9.36 -18.49
N LYS A 308 12.37 -9.66 -18.15
CA LYS A 308 11.24 -9.50 -19.07
C LYS A 308 10.64 -8.09 -19.09
N GLU A 309 10.88 -7.28 -18.08
CA GLU A 309 10.44 -5.88 -18.01
C GLU A 309 11.49 -4.98 -18.67
N LYS A 310 11.61 -5.10 -20.00
CA LYS A 310 12.66 -4.46 -20.76
C LYS A 310 12.57 -2.93 -20.74
N ASN A 311 13.63 -2.28 -20.20
CA ASN A 311 14.26 -1.07 -20.74
C ASN A 311 13.43 0.23 -20.79
N ILE A 312 12.64 0.52 -19.76
CA ILE A 312 12.31 1.92 -19.53
C ILE A 312 13.30 2.43 -18.47
N PRO A 313 14.24 3.31 -18.81
CA PRO A 313 15.14 3.88 -17.83
C PRO A 313 14.34 4.80 -16.92
N TYR A 314 14.14 4.40 -15.65
CA TYR A 314 13.55 5.28 -14.66
C TYR A 314 14.57 6.33 -14.26
N ASP A 315 14.19 7.57 -14.40
CA ASP A 315 14.87 8.66 -13.73
C ASP A 315 14.13 9.17 -12.51
N THR A 316 12.91 8.70 -12.29
CA THR A 316 12.09 9.02 -11.11
C THR A 316 11.43 7.77 -10.53
N ALA A 317 11.40 7.69 -9.21
CA ALA A 317 10.69 6.67 -8.45
C ALA A 317 9.67 7.34 -7.52
N VAL A 318 8.50 6.74 -7.35
CA VAL A 318 7.55 7.17 -6.30
C VAL A 318 8.19 6.88 -4.94
N TRP A 319 8.10 7.85 -4.04
CA TRP A 319 8.67 7.79 -2.70
C TRP A 319 7.61 7.82 -1.61
N CYS A 320 6.50 8.50 -1.87
CA CYS A 320 5.31 8.54 -1.05
C CYS A 320 4.10 8.83 -1.95
N ILE A 321 2.95 8.21 -1.67
CA ILE A 321 1.72 8.40 -2.43
C ILE A 321 0.50 8.26 -1.51
N THR A 322 -0.47 9.19 -1.63
CA THR A 322 -1.74 9.10 -0.90
C THR A 322 -2.77 8.32 -1.68
N ASN A 323 -3.72 7.73 -0.96
CA ASN A 323 -5.03 7.44 -1.52
C ASN A 323 -5.75 8.73 -1.92
N PRO A 324 -6.79 8.67 -2.78
CA PRO A 324 -7.55 9.85 -3.16
C PRO A 324 -8.46 10.35 -2.04
N MET A 325 -8.59 11.66 -1.90
CA MET A 325 -9.73 12.32 -1.25
C MET A 325 -10.79 12.53 -2.33
N TRP A 326 -12.00 12.04 -2.10
CA TRP A 326 -13.09 12.10 -3.09
C TRP A 326 -13.82 13.42 -3.00
N VAL A 327 -13.98 14.12 -4.13
CA VAL A 327 -14.61 15.44 -4.24
C VAL A 327 -15.92 15.31 -5.03
N VAL A 328 -17.06 15.29 -4.38
CA VAL A 328 -18.39 15.02 -4.98
C VAL A 328 -19.27 16.25 -5.13
#